data_fd23ef06f7d26a3642214ffad8557f38
#
_entry.id   fd23ef06f7d26a3642214ffad8557f38
#
_cell.length_a   1.000
_cell.length_b   1.000
_cell.length_c   1.000
_cell.angle_alpha   90.00
_cell.angle_beta   90.00
_cell.angle_gamma   90.00
#
_symmetry.space_group_name_H-M   'P 1'
#
loop_
_entity.id
_entity.type
_entity.pdbx_description
1 polymer ?
#
loop_
_entity_poly.entity_id
_entity_poly.type
_entity_poly.pdbx_seq_one_letter_code
_entity_poly.pdbx_strand_id
1 'polypeptide(L)'
;MNNASLFNQAVSLADRFRRANAGNVAVIFAFAILPIIGFIGAAIDYSRVNNARTAMQTALDSAALMISKDATSLTAAQITSKAQAYFNALYVHPEVSGINVTAAYTPNSGSGASIVMTGSATMPTTFLKVAGYPQIDFSVGSTTNWGSTKMRVALALDNTGSMASDGKIGALQTAAPTSSIN
;
A
#
# COMPACT_ATOMS: atom_id res chain seq x y z
N MET A 1 -41.56 -17.98 -58.54
CA MET A 1 -40.28 -18.42 -57.92
C MET A 1 -40.61 -19.66 -57.13
N ASN A 2 -39.97 -20.82 -57.52
CA ASN A 2 -40.34 -22.11 -56.96
C ASN A 2 -39.71 -22.29 -55.56
N ASN A 3 -40.52 -22.62 -54.55
CA ASN A 3 -40.10 -22.89 -53.19
C ASN A 3 -39.00 -23.98 -53.09
N ALA A 4 -38.96 -24.88 -54.06
CA ALA A 4 -37.91 -25.94 -54.18
C ALA A 4 -36.52 -25.34 -54.48
N SER A 5 -36.39 -24.24 -55.20
CA SER A 5 -35.09 -23.63 -55.50
C SER A 5 -34.53 -22.87 -54.28
N LEU A 6 -35.39 -22.25 -53.48
CA LEU A 6 -35.00 -21.59 -52.23
C LEU A 6 -34.55 -22.63 -51.17
N PHE A 7 -35.25 -23.74 -51.08
CA PHE A 7 -34.89 -24.84 -50.18
C PHE A 7 -33.53 -25.47 -50.56
N ASN A 8 -33.29 -25.74 -51.85
CA ASN A 8 -32.00 -26.25 -52.29
C ASN A 8 -30.84 -25.26 -52.11
N GLN A 9 -31.09 -23.95 -52.26
CA GLN A 9 -30.08 -22.93 -51.94
C GLN A 9 -29.78 -22.88 -50.45
N ALA A 10 -30.78 -22.95 -49.58
CA ALA A 10 -30.58 -23.00 -48.15
C ALA A 10 -29.77 -24.23 -47.68
N VAL A 11 -30.09 -25.39 -48.24
CA VAL A 11 -29.36 -26.64 -47.95
C VAL A 11 -27.89 -26.56 -48.42
N SER A 12 -27.64 -26.00 -49.62
CA SER A 12 -26.28 -25.85 -50.14
C SER A 12 -25.45 -24.83 -49.33
N LEU A 13 -26.05 -23.79 -48.83
CA LEU A 13 -25.40 -22.83 -47.93
C LEU A 13 -25.06 -23.48 -46.58
N ALA A 14 -25.96 -24.24 -46.01
CA ALA A 14 -25.73 -24.97 -44.78
C ALA A 14 -24.60 -26.00 -44.89
N ASP A 15 -24.53 -26.73 -46.04
CA ASP A 15 -23.46 -27.68 -46.31
C ASP A 15 -22.10 -27.00 -46.56
N ARG A 16 -22.09 -25.84 -47.23
CA ARG A 16 -20.88 -25.02 -47.37
C ARG A 16 -20.40 -24.50 -46.04
N PHE A 17 -21.30 -24.07 -45.16
CA PHE A 17 -20.98 -23.62 -43.82
C PHE A 17 -20.40 -24.73 -42.93
N ARG A 18 -20.98 -25.93 -43.04
CA ARG A 18 -20.54 -27.13 -42.30
C ARG A 18 -19.16 -27.68 -42.74
N ARG A 19 -18.78 -27.46 -44.02
CA ARG A 19 -17.48 -27.83 -44.57
C ARG A 19 -16.41 -26.74 -44.51
N ALA A 20 -16.78 -25.55 -44.11
CA ALA A 20 -15.85 -24.44 -44.01
C ALA A 20 -15.01 -24.54 -42.72
N ASN A 21 -13.79 -25.04 -42.81
CA ASN A 21 -12.82 -25.11 -41.70
C ASN A 21 -12.52 -23.74 -41.10
N ALA A 22 -12.77 -22.64 -41.84
CA ALA A 22 -12.66 -21.27 -41.33
C ALA A 22 -13.68 -20.96 -40.22
N GLY A 23 -14.86 -21.60 -40.18
CA GLY A 23 -15.84 -21.45 -39.09
C GLY A 23 -15.36 -22.02 -37.75
N ASN A 24 -14.54 -23.04 -37.77
CA ASN A 24 -14.00 -23.67 -36.56
C ASN A 24 -13.00 -22.74 -35.84
N VAL A 25 -12.18 -22.01 -36.59
CA VAL A 25 -11.24 -21.04 -36.02
C VAL A 25 -11.98 -19.89 -35.34
N ALA A 26 -13.07 -19.39 -35.91
CA ALA A 26 -13.88 -18.31 -35.31
C ALA A 26 -14.52 -18.75 -33.98
N VAL A 27 -15.00 -19.97 -33.90
CA VAL A 27 -15.59 -20.54 -32.67
C VAL A 27 -14.51 -20.73 -31.60
N ILE A 28 -13.36 -21.28 -31.93
CA ILE A 28 -12.24 -21.44 -30.99
C ILE A 28 -11.78 -20.10 -30.51
N PHE A 29 -11.65 -19.10 -31.39
CA PHE A 29 -11.26 -17.74 -31.05
C PHE A 29 -12.28 -17.08 -30.08
N ALA A 30 -13.59 -17.25 -30.37
CA ALA A 30 -14.65 -16.71 -29.51
C ALA A 30 -14.60 -17.29 -28.08
N PHE A 31 -14.30 -18.60 -27.95
CA PHE A 31 -14.11 -19.21 -26.62
C PHE A 31 -12.79 -18.81 -25.96
N ALA A 32 -11.73 -18.60 -26.72
CA ALA A 32 -10.43 -18.20 -26.17
C ALA A 32 -10.39 -16.74 -25.72
N ILE A 33 -11.15 -15.83 -26.36
CA ILE A 33 -11.13 -14.41 -26.03
C ILE A 33 -11.80 -14.11 -24.67
N LEU A 34 -12.78 -14.92 -24.24
CA LEU A 34 -13.47 -14.73 -22.96
C LEU A 34 -12.53 -14.80 -21.76
N PRO A 35 -11.72 -15.87 -21.60
CA PRO A 35 -10.75 -15.91 -20.50
C PRO A 35 -9.68 -14.83 -20.63
N ILE A 36 -9.25 -14.46 -21.83
CA ILE A 36 -8.25 -13.40 -22.03
C ILE A 36 -8.78 -12.07 -21.51
N ILE A 37 -10.01 -11.69 -21.88
CA ILE A 37 -10.66 -10.46 -21.36
C ILE A 37 -10.84 -10.56 -19.85
N GLY A 38 -11.20 -11.73 -19.31
CA GLY A 38 -11.33 -11.98 -17.89
C GLY A 38 -10.01 -11.74 -17.14
N PHE A 39 -8.89 -12.25 -17.63
CA PHE A 39 -7.57 -12.02 -17.01
C PHE A 39 -7.12 -10.56 -17.08
N ILE A 40 -7.32 -9.90 -18.21
CA ILE A 40 -7.00 -8.46 -18.35
C ILE A 40 -7.85 -7.66 -17.38
N GLY A 41 -9.15 -7.94 -17.29
CA GLY A 41 -10.06 -7.26 -16.37
C GLY A 41 -9.68 -7.48 -14.90
N ALA A 42 -9.32 -8.72 -14.54
CA ALA A 42 -8.83 -9.03 -13.20
C ALA A 42 -7.54 -8.27 -12.85
N ALA A 43 -6.62 -8.15 -13.80
CA ALA A 43 -5.38 -7.39 -13.61
C ALA A 43 -5.66 -5.89 -13.40
N ILE A 44 -6.65 -5.33 -14.10
CA ILE A 44 -7.07 -3.93 -13.91
C ILE A 44 -7.67 -3.75 -12.51
N ASP A 45 -8.61 -4.59 -12.09
CA ASP A 45 -9.22 -4.50 -10.76
C ASP A 45 -8.16 -4.65 -9.67
N TYR A 46 -7.24 -5.62 -9.79
CA TYR A 46 -6.14 -5.80 -8.86
C TYR A 46 -5.21 -4.58 -8.78
N SER A 47 -4.86 -3.99 -9.92
CA SER A 47 -4.03 -2.78 -9.97
C SER A 47 -4.68 -1.61 -9.24
N ARG A 48 -6.00 -1.41 -9.41
CA ARG A 48 -6.77 -0.36 -8.72
C ARG A 48 -6.77 -0.58 -7.20
N VAL A 49 -7.04 -1.80 -6.75
CA VAL A 49 -7.00 -2.16 -5.32
C VAL A 49 -5.60 -1.93 -4.75
N ASN A 50 -4.55 -2.33 -5.47
CA ASN A 50 -3.18 -2.15 -5.01
C ASN A 50 -2.79 -0.67 -4.89
N ASN A 51 -3.24 0.18 -5.81
CA ASN A 51 -3.04 1.62 -5.74
C ASN A 51 -3.74 2.23 -4.51
N ALA A 52 -5.01 1.87 -4.27
CA ALA A 52 -5.76 2.33 -3.10
C ALA A 52 -5.12 1.85 -1.78
N ARG A 53 -4.64 0.60 -1.74
CA ARG A 53 -3.91 0.02 -0.62
C ARG A 53 -2.60 0.76 -0.33
N THR A 54 -1.82 1.06 -1.36
CA THR A 54 -0.55 1.80 -1.22
C THR A 54 -0.80 3.23 -0.74
N ALA A 55 -1.81 3.90 -1.27
CA ALA A 55 -2.21 5.22 -0.79
C ALA A 55 -2.65 5.20 0.67
N MET A 56 -3.42 4.17 1.08
CA MET A 56 -3.83 3.97 2.48
C MET A 56 -2.63 3.75 3.39
N GLN A 57 -1.66 2.95 2.98
CA GLN A 57 -0.41 2.75 3.72
C GLN A 57 0.32 4.08 3.92
N THR A 58 0.50 4.85 2.85
CA THR A 58 1.18 6.16 2.91
C THR A 58 0.45 7.15 3.82
N ALA A 59 -0.88 7.16 3.79
CA ALA A 59 -1.69 8.01 4.66
C ALA A 59 -1.56 7.60 6.14
N LEU A 60 -1.56 6.29 6.45
CA LEU A 60 -1.35 5.78 7.80
C LEU A 60 0.05 6.10 8.32
N ASP A 61 1.10 5.89 7.52
CA ASP A 61 2.48 6.19 7.88
C ASP A 61 2.65 7.68 8.18
N SER A 62 2.09 8.54 7.33
CA SER A 62 2.12 9.98 7.52
C SER A 62 1.34 10.42 8.77
N ALA A 63 0.14 9.89 9.00
CA ALA A 63 -0.66 10.19 10.17
C ALA A 63 0.03 9.74 11.46
N ALA A 64 0.65 8.55 11.47
CA ALA A 64 1.41 8.04 12.60
C ALA A 64 2.62 8.92 12.94
N LEU A 65 3.35 9.41 11.91
CA LEU A 65 4.45 10.35 12.10
C LEU A 65 3.99 11.72 12.60
N MET A 66 2.87 12.24 12.11
CA MET A 66 2.30 13.51 12.58
C MET A 66 1.89 13.42 14.04
N ILE A 67 1.23 12.33 14.44
CA ILE A 67 0.83 12.09 15.81
C ILE A 67 2.04 11.93 16.74
N SER A 68 3.12 11.31 16.31
CA SER A 68 4.30 11.11 17.15
C SER A 68 4.91 12.39 17.70
N LYS A 69 4.73 13.51 17.00
CA LYS A 69 5.18 14.84 17.45
C LYS A 69 4.35 15.38 18.62
N ASP A 70 3.05 15.10 18.61
CA ASP A 70 2.10 15.67 19.58
C ASP A 70 1.77 14.70 20.71
N ALA A 71 2.11 13.42 20.59
CA ALA A 71 1.65 12.35 21.45
C ALA A 71 1.98 12.52 22.93
N THR A 72 3.10 13.18 23.25
CA THR A 72 3.52 13.43 24.64
C THR A 72 2.62 14.40 25.39
N SER A 73 1.86 15.24 24.68
CA SER A 73 0.96 16.25 25.25
C SER A 73 -0.52 15.85 25.19
N LEU A 74 -0.84 14.67 24.64
CA LEU A 74 -2.21 14.23 24.37
C LEU A 74 -2.60 13.01 25.21
N THR A 75 -3.87 12.92 25.54
CA THR A 75 -4.47 11.68 26.09
C THR A 75 -4.64 10.62 25.00
N ALA A 76 -4.74 9.35 25.38
CA ALA A 76 -4.94 8.26 24.44
C ALA A 76 -6.17 8.44 23.52
N ALA A 77 -7.27 8.98 24.07
CA ALA A 77 -8.48 9.28 23.29
C ALA A 77 -8.24 10.40 22.26
N GLN A 78 -7.49 11.45 22.65
CA GLN A 78 -7.13 12.53 21.73
C GLN A 78 -6.17 12.06 20.64
N ILE A 79 -5.25 11.16 20.95
CA ILE A 79 -4.34 10.54 19.98
C ILE A 79 -5.14 9.78 18.93
N THR A 80 -6.07 8.92 19.33
CA THR A 80 -6.92 8.16 18.41
C THR A 80 -7.74 9.10 17.52
N SER A 81 -8.39 10.11 18.10
CA SER A 81 -9.21 11.05 17.33
C SER A 81 -8.38 11.87 16.34
N LYS A 82 -7.21 12.39 16.74
CA LYS A 82 -6.30 13.13 15.87
C LYS A 82 -5.72 12.24 14.76
N ALA A 83 -5.34 11.00 15.09
CA ALA A 83 -4.83 10.05 14.11
C ALA A 83 -5.85 9.79 13.00
N GLN A 84 -7.12 9.59 13.35
CA GLN A 84 -8.21 9.46 12.39
C GLN A 84 -8.41 10.73 11.56
N ALA A 85 -8.33 11.91 12.19
CA ALA A 85 -8.47 13.19 11.49
C ALA A 85 -7.35 13.40 10.46
N TYR A 86 -6.09 13.11 10.84
CA TYR A 86 -4.94 13.19 9.92
C TYR A 86 -5.06 12.18 8.77
N PHE A 87 -5.43 10.94 9.08
CA PHE A 87 -5.67 9.94 8.05
C PHE A 87 -6.74 10.39 7.06
N ASN A 88 -7.89 10.84 7.53
CA ASN A 88 -9.00 11.28 6.68
C ASN A 88 -8.64 12.49 5.80
N ALA A 89 -7.74 13.35 6.27
CA ALA A 89 -7.24 14.48 5.48
C ALA A 89 -6.26 14.05 4.37
N LEU A 90 -5.56 12.93 4.53
CA LEU A 90 -4.53 12.45 3.62
C LEU A 90 -5.04 11.39 2.65
N TYR A 91 -6.05 10.59 3.06
CA TYR A 91 -6.60 9.52 2.25
C TYR A 91 -7.88 9.94 1.56
N VAL A 92 -7.78 10.26 0.27
CA VAL A 92 -8.92 10.71 -0.56
C VAL A 92 -9.11 9.72 -1.71
N HIS A 93 -9.94 8.71 -1.48
CA HIS A 93 -10.29 7.65 -2.43
C HIS A 93 -11.81 7.42 -2.41
N PRO A 94 -12.59 8.20 -3.20
CA PRO A 94 -14.05 8.15 -3.16
C PRO A 94 -14.63 6.81 -3.61
N GLU A 95 -13.85 6.01 -4.36
CA GLU A 95 -14.23 4.68 -4.82
C GLU A 95 -14.11 3.61 -3.73
N VAL A 96 -13.43 3.90 -2.62
CA VAL A 96 -13.21 2.98 -1.50
C VAL A 96 -14.30 3.19 -0.45
N SER A 97 -14.85 2.10 0.04
CA SER A 97 -15.91 2.09 1.06
C SER A 97 -15.49 1.30 2.30
N GLY A 98 -16.28 1.42 3.37
CA GLY A 98 -16.04 0.65 4.60
C GLY A 98 -14.70 0.95 5.28
N ILE A 99 -14.18 2.18 5.12
CA ILE A 99 -12.90 2.58 5.71
C ILE A 99 -13.04 2.56 7.24
N ASN A 100 -12.21 1.73 7.87
CA ASN A 100 -12.09 1.66 9.33
C ASN A 100 -10.62 1.84 9.72
N VAL A 101 -10.33 2.83 10.57
CA VAL A 101 -8.99 3.14 11.06
C VAL A 101 -8.97 3.08 12.57
N THR A 102 -8.02 2.32 13.10
CA THR A 102 -7.76 2.26 14.54
C THR A 102 -6.34 2.76 14.83
N ALA A 103 -6.15 3.34 16.01
CA ALA A 103 -4.85 3.78 16.50
C ALA A 103 -4.68 3.34 17.95
N ALA A 104 -3.59 2.64 18.23
CA ALA A 104 -3.23 2.19 19.56
C ALA A 104 -1.90 2.86 19.96
N TYR A 105 -1.94 3.63 21.03
CA TYR A 105 -0.78 4.31 21.59
C TYR A 105 -0.23 3.57 22.81
N THR A 106 1.07 3.32 22.81
CA THR A 106 1.79 2.79 23.97
C THR A 106 2.74 3.86 24.47
N PRO A 107 2.54 4.40 25.69
CA PRO A 107 3.39 5.43 26.27
C PRO A 107 4.79 4.88 26.56
N ASN A 108 5.77 5.79 26.65
CA ASN A 108 7.15 5.45 26.94
C ASN A 108 7.28 4.88 28.36
N SER A 109 7.68 3.61 28.46
CA SER A 109 8.00 2.91 29.72
C SER A 109 9.49 2.58 29.86
N GLY A 110 10.37 3.37 29.21
CA GLY A 110 11.83 3.16 29.22
C GLY A 110 12.39 2.60 27.89
N SER A 111 11.55 2.05 27.04
CA SER A 111 11.93 1.49 25.72
C SER A 111 11.50 2.38 24.54
N GLY A 112 10.95 3.57 24.80
CA GLY A 112 10.35 4.44 23.83
C GLY A 112 8.82 4.34 23.81
N ALA A 113 8.17 5.30 23.18
CA ALA A 113 6.75 5.29 22.91
C ALA A 113 6.48 4.71 21.54
N SER A 114 5.30 4.15 21.31
CA SER A 114 4.91 3.64 20.00
C SER A 114 3.45 3.97 19.69
N ILE A 115 3.14 4.12 18.42
CA ILE A 115 1.78 4.13 17.91
C ILE A 115 1.66 3.08 16.81
N VAL A 116 0.65 2.25 16.92
CA VAL A 116 0.27 1.28 15.90
C VAL A 116 -1.06 1.73 15.31
N MET A 117 -1.06 1.99 14.02
CA MET A 117 -2.27 2.32 13.27
C MET A 117 -2.60 1.19 12.33
N THR A 118 -3.86 0.80 12.26
CA THR A 118 -4.35 -0.17 11.26
C THR A 118 -5.51 0.43 10.50
N GLY A 119 -5.54 0.17 9.20
CA GLY A 119 -6.62 0.57 8.32
C GLY A 119 -7.14 -0.63 7.55
N SER A 120 -8.44 -0.72 7.41
CA SER A 120 -9.11 -1.69 6.53
C SER A 120 -10.16 -0.99 5.69
N ALA A 121 -10.39 -1.50 4.49
CA ALA A 121 -11.38 -0.97 3.58
C ALA A 121 -11.75 -1.99 2.51
N THR A 122 -12.79 -1.68 1.77
CA THR A 122 -13.35 -2.49 0.70
C THR A 122 -13.40 -1.68 -0.59
N MET A 123 -12.97 -2.27 -1.70
CA MET A 123 -13.04 -1.67 -3.02
C MET A 123 -13.91 -2.50 -3.96
N PRO A 124 -14.92 -1.90 -4.62
CA PRO A 124 -15.73 -2.59 -5.61
C PRO A 124 -14.90 -2.91 -6.85
N THR A 125 -15.11 -4.11 -7.40
CA THR A 125 -14.49 -4.57 -8.63
C THR A 125 -15.40 -4.25 -9.82
N THR A 126 -14.80 -4.11 -10.99
CA THR A 126 -15.52 -3.88 -12.25
C THR A 126 -15.63 -5.18 -13.07
N PHE A 127 -14.53 -5.84 -13.27
CA PHE A 127 -14.42 -7.05 -14.10
C PHE A 127 -14.57 -8.32 -13.27
N LEU A 128 -13.93 -8.41 -12.13
CA LEU A 128 -14.03 -9.57 -11.24
C LEU A 128 -15.46 -9.78 -10.71
N LYS A 129 -16.27 -8.75 -10.69
CA LYS A 129 -17.70 -8.85 -10.37
C LYS A 129 -18.43 -9.86 -11.28
N VAL A 130 -18.07 -9.92 -12.56
CA VAL A 130 -18.67 -10.89 -13.52
C VAL A 130 -18.28 -12.33 -13.17
N ALA A 131 -17.11 -12.51 -12.56
CA ALA A 131 -16.61 -13.80 -12.07
C ALA A 131 -17.13 -14.17 -10.66
N GLY A 132 -18.03 -13.36 -10.07
CA GLY A 132 -18.61 -13.59 -8.74
C GLY A 132 -17.85 -12.93 -7.58
N TYR A 133 -16.87 -12.08 -7.85
CA TYR A 133 -16.12 -11.32 -6.83
C TYR A 133 -16.45 -9.83 -6.94
N PRO A 134 -17.56 -9.37 -6.32
CA PRO A 134 -18.05 -7.99 -6.49
C PRO A 134 -17.18 -6.93 -5.80
N GLN A 135 -16.34 -7.34 -4.85
CA GLN A 135 -15.48 -6.47 -4.07
C GLN A 135 -14.22 -7.20 -3.63
N ILE A 136 -13.19 -6.43 -3.27
CA ILE A 136 -11.96 -6.91 -2.66
C ILE A 136 -11.73 -6.12 -1.39
N ASP A 137 -11.56 -6.83 -0.28
CA ASP A 137 -11.19 -6.25 1.01
C ASP A 137 -9.68 -6.19 1.13
N PHE A 138 -9.17 -5.11 1.72
CA PHE A 138 -7.75 -4.97 1.98
C PHE A 138 -7.51 -4.30 3.33
N SER A 139 -6.35 -4.58 3.90
CA SER A 139 -5.89 -3.98 5.15
C SER A 139 -4.42 -3.64 5.08
N VAL A 140 -4.04 -2.64 5.85
CA VAL A 140 -2.67 -2.14 5.98
C VAL A 140 -2.42 -1.73 7.43
N GLY A 141 -1.14 -1.69 7.82
CA GLY A 141 -0.75 -1.27 9.17
C GLY A 141 0.52 -0.44 9.14
N SER A 142 0.62 0.49 10.08
CA SER A 142 1.78 1.35 10.31
C SER A 142 2.17 1.29 11.76
N THR A 143 3.47 1.22 12.04
CA THR A 143 4.02 1.30 13.39
C THR A 143 5.12 2.33 13.42
N THR A 144 4.93 3.35 14.25
CA THR A 144 5.93 4.40 14.48
C THR A 144 6.39 4.33 15.94
N ASN A 145 7.71 4.23 16.11
CA ASN A 145 8.34 4.22 17.41
C ASN A 145 9.17 5.50 17.58
N TRP A 146 9.11 6.11 18.78
CA TRP A 146 9.91 7.27 19.14
C TRP A 146 10.25 7.25 20.63
N GLY A 147 11.24 8.01 21.00
CA GLY A 147 11.68 8.13 22.40
C GLY A 147 13.20 8.25 22.48
N SER A 148 13.71 8.53 23.66
CA SER A 148 15.14 8.65 23.87
C SER A 148 15.82 7.27 23.81
N THR A 149 16.31 6.92 22.64
CA THR A 149 17.33 5.89 22.54
C THR A 149 18.58 6.46 23.24
N LYS A 150 19.00 5.83 24.32
CA LYS A 150 20.30 6.17 24.92
C LYS A 150 21.38 5.87 23.88
N MET A 151 21.89 6.90 23.24
CA MET A 151 23.00 6.77 22.32
C MET A 151 24.28 6.63 23.14
N ARG A 152 24.94 5.50 23.04
CA ARG A 152 26.28 5.30 23.60
C ARG A 152 27.29 5.60 22.50
N VAL A 153 27.98 6.72 22.63
CA VAL A 153 29.05 7.10 21.70
C VAL A 153 30.39 6.79 22.36
N ALA A 154 31.15 5.92 21.74
CA ALA A 154 32.55 5.70 22.10
C ALA A 154 33.41 6.58 21.17
N LEU A 155 34.11 7.55 21.75
CA LEU A 155 35.07 8.39 21.04
C LEU A 155 36.46 7.79 21.26
N ALA A 156 37.06 7.28 20.18
CA ALA A 156 38.47 6.93 20.18
C ALA A 156 39.27 8.15 19.71
N LEU A 157 39.94 8.79 20.62
CA LEU A 157 40.74 9.98 20.33
C LEU A 157 42.20 9.59 20.17
N ASP A 158 42.82 10.02 19.08
CA ASP A 158 44.25 9.84 18.83
C ASP A 158 45.05 10.76 19.77
N ASN A 159 45.92 10.19 20.55
CA ASN A 159 46.83 10.90 21.45
C ASN A 159 48.31 10.53 21.11
N THR A 160 48.61 10.34 19.85
CA THR A 160 50.00 10.10 19.39
C THR A 160 50.87 11.36 19.47
N GLY A 161 52.18 11.20 19.43
CA GLY A 161 53.13 12.31 19.54
C GLY A 161 52.93 13.43 18.50
N SER A 162 52.30 13.14 17.35
CA SER A 162 51.95 14.13 16.33
C SER A 162 50.87 15.09 16.75
N MET A 163 50.09 14.75 17.76
CA MET A 163 49.04 15.60 18.33
C MET A 163 49.58 16.67 19.31
N ALA A 164 50.84 16.54 19.75
CA ALA A 164 51.47 17.53 20.64
C ALA A 164 51.87 18.81 19.92
N SER A 165 51.97 18.82 18.57
CA SER A 165 52.33 20.00 17.78
C SER A 165 51.07 20.81 17.41
N ASP A 166 51.29 22.13 17.18
CA ASP A 166 50.30 23.06 16.64
C ASP A 166 48.99 23.21 17.46
N GLY A 167 49.03 22.92 18.76
CA GLY A 167 47.88 23.08 19.64
C GLY A 167 46.70 22.07 19.39
N LYS A 168 46.95 21.02 18.63
CA LYS A 168 45.92 20.06 18.22
C LYS A 168 45.23 19.36 19.41
N ILE A 169 46.01 19.03 20.45
CA ILE A 169 45.46 18.43 21.66
C ILE A 169 44.56 19.37 22.41
N GLY A 170 44.90 20.69 22.48
CA GLY A 170 44.07 21.71 23.10
C GLY A 170 42.77 21.93 22.35
N ALA A 171 42.83 21.91 21.00
CA ALA A 171 41.63 21.98 20.16
C ALA A 171 40.73 20.76 20.36
N LEU A 172 41.30 19.52 20.45
CA LEU A 172 40.59 18.30 20.71
C LEU A 172 39.90 18.32 22.08
N GLN A 173 40.60 18.77 23.13
CA GLN A 173 40.04 18.91 24.49
C GLN A 173 38.90 19.93 24.56
N THR A 174 38.97 20.99 23.72
CA THR A 174 37.89 21.98 23.63
C THR A 174 36.69 21.44 22.84
N ALA A 175 36.94 20.65 21.75
CA ALA A 175 35.89 20.08 20.93
C ALA A 175 35.18 18.86 21.59
N ALA A 176 35.88 18.16 22.49
CA ALA A 176 35.32 17.06 23.26
C ALA A 176 35.04 17.48 24.70
N PRO A 177 33.99 18.27 24.95
CA PRO A 177 33.64 18.68 26.30
C PRO A 177 33.34 17.43 27.11
N THR A 178 33.94 17.34 28.29
CA THR A 178 33.70 16.27 29.26
C THR A 178 32.23 16.35 29.70
N SER A 179 31.32 15.74 28.92
CA SER A 179 29.98 15.52 29.43
C SER A 179 30.11 14.38 30.45
N SER A 180 30.11 14.78 31.72
CA SER A 180 29.92 13.81 32.81
C SER A 180 28.61 13.09 32.59
N ILE A 181 28.70 11.84 32.16
CA ILE A 181 27.57 10.93 32.10
C ILE A 181 27.31 10.48 33.51
N ASN A 182 26.28 11.05 34.13
CA ASN A 182 25.64 10.49 35.31
C ASN A 182 24.67 9.40 34.90
#